data_f7cb6eadf2769491f109bb808104475f
#
_entry.id   f7cb6eadf2769491f109bb808104475f
#
_cell.length_a   1.000
_cell.length_b   1.000
_cell.length_c   1.000
_cell.angle_alpha   90.00
_cell.angle_beta   90.00
_cell.angle_gamma   90.00
#
_symmetry.space_group_name_H-M   'P 1'
#
loop_
_entity.id
_entity.type
_entity.pdbx_description
1 polymer ?
#
loop_
_entity_poly.entity_id
_entity_poly.type
_entity_poly.pdbx_seq_one_letter_code
_entity_poly.pdbx_strand_id
1 'polypeptide(L)'
;TQEDIQNSGAKTAFDAVSNVPGVTINSFSASGADFGGMDSRTNIRGLDRGALVLVNGIPMNLNGKSGIGAIPTSAIERIEVVKGASSTLYGAEALGGVINIITKTPSKEGGSATVAVGNRGSKRFDLSYGTDRFLFGIDRKYWGAQDPSTPVRYDYTGRKGYDYYTTRNKGNSLGVFMSGKLSDKVTLNYNRAESRSSFGLISTETNPMRQAHHSTTYNYKDDRNNVSLIYKDDNTTGTLFYNDRTMRGESRVHSAKQFKPTDTSYVARQYGMDVQHEWDFRGGKDYLIAGITGKQETYRATQAPVYTRPHRNTYAVYSSYSREINPKWTAILGLRYTAISDPIKDQHVLTPQFQVLHTINKDSSMYLNIGKAYTMPSLSDAFRSVNRQYTAVSGKNLKPEEGWNYELGYKRMNKKDSWKVDVFYMDFKNFFQWQPDANGRPTVRVNGGKFHN
;
A
#
# COMPACT_ATOMS: atom_id res chain seq x y z
N THR A 1 -1.64 17.00 8.04
CA THR A 1 -1.20 17.09 9.45
C THR A 1 -2.15 16.31 10.36
N GLN A 2 -1.77 16.11 11.62
CA GLN A 2 -2.65 15.50 12.63
C GLN A 2 -3.93 16.30 12.82
N GLU A 3 -3.83 17.62 12.80
CA GLU A 3 -4.97 18.54 12.92
C GLU A 3 -5.95 18.35 11.75
N ASP A 4 -5.46 18.27 10.52
CA ASP A 4 -6.29 18.01 9.34
C ASP A 4 -6.99 16.65 9.43
N ILE A 5 -6.30 15.61 9.94
CA ILE A 5 -6.88 14.28 10.14
C ILE A 5 -8.02 14.33 11.17
N GLN A 6 -7.83 15.05 12.28
CA GLN A 6 -8.87 15.20 13.29
C GLN A 6 -10.06 16.01 12.76
N ASN A 7 -9.81 17.14 12.10
CA ASN A 7 -10.85 18.02 11.57
C ASN A 7 -11.66 17.35 10.43
N SER A 8 -11.04 16.44 9.67
CA SER A 8 -11.73 15.70 8.62
C SER A 8 -12.65 14.59 9.15
N GLY A 9 -12.56 14.25 10.43
CA GLY A 9 -13.29 13.13 11.03
C GLY A 9 -12.83 11.76 10.52
N ALA A 10 -11.63 11.66 9.95
CA ALA A 10 -11.07 10.41 9.44
C ALA A 10 -10.98 9.36 10.54
N LYS A 11 -11.57 8.19 10.30
CA LYS A 11 -11.62 7.07 11.26
C LYS A 11 -10.47 6.09 11.06
N THR A 12 -9.88 6.08 9.87
CA THR A 12 -8.79 5.19 9.47
C THR A 12 -7.72 5.99 8.73
N ALA A 13 -6.52 5.42 8.60
CA ALA A 13 -5.49 6.00 7.75
C ALA A 13 -5.93 6.05 6.27
N PHE A 14 -6.77 5.11 5.82
CA PHE A 14 -7.39 5.17 4.48
C PHE A 14 -8.26 6.41 4.32
N ASP A 15 -9.14 6.71 5.30
CA ASP A 15 -9.99 7.89 5.24
C ASP A 15 -9.16 9.17 5.19
N ALA A 16 -8.09 9.23 5.99
CA ALA A 16 -7.20 10.39 6.02
C ALA A 16 -6.49 10.61 4.67
N VAL A 17 -6.07 9.53 4.01
CA VAL A 17 -5.43 9.58 2.68
C VAL A 17 -6.43 9.94 1.59
N SER A 18 -7.71 9.54 1.70
CA SER A 18 -8.75 9.84 0.69
C SER A 18 -9.04 11.32 0.53
N ASN A 19 -8.71 12.12 1.54
CA ASN A 19 -8.87 13.58 1.48
C ASN A 19 -7.79 14.28 0.63
N VAL A 20 -6.79 13.53 0.16
CA VAL A 20 -5.73 14.09 -0.70
C VAL A 20 -6.21 14.10 -2.15
N PRO A 21 -6.25 15.26 -2.83
CA PRO A 21 -6.66 15.34 -4.22
C PRO A 21 -5.89 14.39 -5.13
N GLY A 22 -6.58 13.68 -6.02
CA GLY A 22 -5.99 12.69 -6.94
C GLY A 22 -5.61 11.35 -6.31
N VAL A 23 -5.99 11.13 -5.05
CA VAL A 23 -5.94 9.83 -4.38
C VAL A 23 -7.36 9.31 -4.25
N THR A 24 -7.57 8.06 -4.64
CA THR A 24 -8.85 7.37 -4.45
C THR A 24 -8.63 6.09 -3.65
N ILE A 25 -9.65 5.69 -2.91
CA ILE A 25 -9.60 4.51 -2.07
C ILE A 25 -10.73 3.57 -2.46
N ASN A 26 -10.35 2.32 -2.69
CA ASN A 26 -11.28 1.21 -2.74
C ASN A 26 -11.22 0.47 -1.41
N SER A 27 -12.20 0.66 -0.54
CA SER A 27 -12.29 -0.05 0.73
C SER A 27 -13.47 -1.01 0.71
N PHE A 28 -13.22 -2.25 1.09
CA PHE A 28 -14.25 -3.30 1.18
C PHE A 28 -14.91 -3.38 2.56
N SER A 29 -14.40 -2.65 3.54
CA SER A 29 -15.00 -2.56 4.87
C SER A 29 -14.89 -1.16 5.44
N ALA A 30 -15.74 -0.87 6.43
CA ALA A 30 -15.74 0.41 7.15
C ALA A 30 -14.42 0.71 7.89
N SER A 31 -13.54 -0.26 8.06
CA SER A 31 -12.23 -0.12 8.72
C SER A 31 -11.06 -0.33 7.76
N GLY A 32 -11.29 -0.46 6.45
CA GLY A 32 -10.25 -0.78 5.48
C GLY A 32 -9.73 -2.21 5.57
N ALA A 33 -10.45 -3.11 6.27
CA ALA A 33 -10.04 -4.52 6.37
C ALA A 33 -10.16 -5.22 5.02
N ASP A 34 -9.20 -6.11 4.75
CA ASP A 34 -9.18 -6.91 3.54
C ASP A 34 -10.04 -8.17 3.70
N PHE A 35 -10.68 -8.59 2.61
CA PHE A 35 -11.44 -9.82 2.52
C PHE A 35 -10.75 -10.78 1.54
N GLY A 36 -9.66 -11.39 1.95
CA GLY A 36 -8.92 -12.34 1.12
C GLY A 36 -8.35 -11.72 -0.15
N GLY A 37 -8.98 -11.96 -1.29
CA GLY A 37 -8.60 -11.38 -2.58
C GLY A 37 -9.15 -9.98 -2.83
N MET A 38 -10.13 -9.55 -2.05
CA MET A 38 -10.70 -8.21 -2.10
C MET A 38 -9.93 -7.30 -1.13
N ASP A 39 -8.94 -6.63 -1.66
CA ASP A 39 -8.03 -5.79 -0.88
C ASP A 39 -8.49 -4.34 -0.88
N SER A 40 -8.44 -3.72 0.30
CA SER A 40 -8.53 -2.27 0.38
C SER A 40 -7.27 -1.65 -0.23
N ARG A 41 -7.43 -0.72 -1.17
CA ARG A 41 -6.36 -0.18 -1.99
C ARG A 41 -6.39 1.33 -2.03
N THR A 42 -5.21 1.89 -2.18
CA THR A 42 -5.01 3.29 -2.51
C THR A 42 -4.57 3.40 -3.96
N ASN A 43 -5.27 4.21 -4.74
CA ASN A 43 -4.94 4.49 -6.12
C ASN A 43 -4.54 5.96 -6.24
N ILE A 44 -3.49 6.22 -6.99
CA ILE A 44 -3.05 7.58 -7.31
C ILE A 44 -3.27 7.80 -8.80
N ARG A 45 -3.99 8.87 -9.15
CA ARG A 45 -4.26 9.25 -10.54
C ARG A 45 -4.90 8.12 -11.39
N GLY A 46 -5.81 7.36 -10.78
CA GLY A 46 -6.51 6.27 -11.47
C GLY A 46 -5.71 4.99 -11.67
N LEU A 47 -4.44 4.95 -11.30
CA LEU A 47 -3.63 3.72 -11.35
C LEU A 47 -4.01 2.78 -10.19
N ASP A 48 -4.63 1.66 -10.53
CA ASP A 48 -4.88 0.58 -9.57
C ASP A 48 -3.53 -0.01 -9.11
N ARG A 49 -3.30 -0.07 -7.80
CA ARG A 49 -2.04 -0.51 -7.20
C ARG A 49 -0.81 0.34 -7.55
N GLY A 50 -1.01 1.56 -8.04
CA GLY A 50 0.08 2.47 -8.40
C GLY A 50 0.72 3.21 -7.23
N ALA A 51 0.29 2.97 -6.00
CA ALA A 51 0.79 3.63 -4.81
C ALA A 51 1.72 2.74 -3.98
N LEU A 52 2.96 3.16 -3.81
CA LEU A 52 3.83 2.64 -2.76
C LEU A 52 3.42 3.29 -1.43
N VAL A 53 3.07 2.48 -0.45
CA VAL A 53 2.74 2.95 0.89
C VAL A 53 3.89 2.68 1.84
N LEU A 54 4.32 3.71 2.52
CA LEU A 54 5.38 3.68 3.51
C LEU A 54 4.84 4.03 4.90
N VAL A 55 5.47 3.52 5.92
CA VAL A 55 5.35 4.00 7.31
C VAL A 55 6.76 4.35 7.79
N ASN A 56 6.99 5.62 8.07
CA ASN A 56 8.32 6.15 8.42
C ASN A 56 9.41 5.76 7.39
N GLY A 57 9.08 5.81 6.10
CA GLY A 57 9.97 5.42 5.01
C GLY A 57 10.06 3.91 4.73
N ILE A 58 9.41 3.06 5.52
CA ILE A 58 9.47 1.60 5.39
C ILE A 58 8.34 1.10 4.51
N PRO A 59 8.61 0.31 3.45
CA PRO A 59 7.58 -0.24 2.58
C PRO A 59 6.59 -1.15 3.32
N MET A 60 5.31 -0.85 3.19
CA MET A 60 4.21 -1.63 3.77
C MET A 60 3.52 -2.55 2.77
N ASN A 61 3.91 -2.47 1.51
CA ASN A 61 3.35 -3.31 0.46
C ASN A 61 3.93 -4.72 0.55
N LEU A 62 3.16 -5.64 1.13
CA LEU A 62 3.47 -7.07 1.16
C LEU A 62 2.62 -7.80 0.12
N ASN A 63 3.28 -8.49 -0.80
CA ASN A 63 2.62 -9.20 -1.89
C ASN A 63 1.70 -8.29 -2.73
N GLY A 64 2.14 -7.06 -2.99
CA GLY A 64 1.40 -6.04 -3.75
C GLY A 64 0.18 -5.46 -3.01
N LYS A 65 0.14 -5.55 -1.68
CA LYS A 65 -0.99 -5.12 -0.85
C LYS A 65 -0.53 -4.21 0.28
N SER A 66 -0.99 -2.98 0.27
CA SER A 66 -0.74 -2.01 1.34
C SER A 66 -1.77 -2.15 2.46
N GLY A 67 -1.32 -2.34 3.68
CA GLY A 67 -2.21 -2.60 4.82
C GLY A 67 -2.36 -1.42 5.78
N ILE A 68 -2.53 -0.22 5.29
CA ILE A 68 -2.54 1.01 6.12
C ILE A 68 -3.78 1.17 7.01
N GLY A 69 -4.88 0.47 6.72
CA GLY A 69 -6.13 0.59 7.50
C GLY A 69 -6.00 0.21 8.97
N ALA A 70 -4.93 -0.50 9.32
CA ALA A 70 -4.66 -0.94 10.67
C ALA A 70 -3.82 0.04 11.50
N ILE A 71 -3.30 1.13 10.91
CA ILE A 71 -2.55 2.14 11.64
C ILE A 71 -3.55 3.04 12.37
N PRO A 72 -3.48 3.14 13.71
CA PRO A 72 -4.34 4.05 14.47
C PRO A 72 -4.14 5.49 14.00
N THR A 73 -5.23 6.22 13.74
CA THR A 73 -5.12 7.63 13.35
C THR A 73 -4.49 8.49 14.44
N SER A 74 -4.63 8.11 15.71
CA SER A 74 -3.97 8.73 16.86
C SER A 74 -2.45 8.61 16.84
N ALA A 75 -1.91 7.56 16.20
CA ALA A 75 -0.47 7.36 16.04
C ALA A 75 0.13 8.16 14.88
N ILE A 76 -0.69 8.74 13.99
CA ILE A 76 -0.21 9.46 12.81
C ILE A 76 0.14 10.90 13.18
N GLU A 77 1.34 11.36 12.85
CA GLU A 77 1.73 12.76 12.92
C GLU A 77 1.30 13.50 11.67
N ARG A 78 1.64 12.97 10.49
CA ARG A 78 1.26 13.52 9.19
C ARG A 78 1.32 12.45 8.10
N ILE A 79 0.68 12.75 6.99
CA ILE A 79 0.74 11.93 5.77
C ILE A 79 1.35 12.79 4.67
N GLU A 80 2.38 12.26 4.04
CA GLU A 80 3.07 12.86 2.91
C GLU A 80 2.70 12.10 1.65
N VAL A 81 2.25 12.81 0.61
CA VAL A 81 1.90 12.20 -0.67
C VAL A 81 2.73 12.84 -1.78
N VAL A 82 3.54 12.01 -2.42
CA VAL A 82 4.31 12.38 -3.60
C VAL A 82 3.65 11.73 -4.81
N LYS A 83 3.13 12.53 -5.71
CA LYS A 83 2.48 12.06 -6.95
C LYS A 83 3.50 11.98 -8.08
N GLY A 84 3.26 11.10 -9.05
CA GLY A 84 4.15 10.88 -10.18
C GLY A 84 5.28 9.89 -9.88
N ALA A 85 6.22 9.77 -10.82
CA ALA A 85 7.31 8.81 -10.70
C ALA A 85 8.21 9.14 -9.51
N SER A 86 8.25 8.26 -8.54
CA SER A 86 9.08 8.37 -7.34
C SER A 86 9.97 7.14 -7.12
N SER A 87 10.08 6.28 -8.15
CA SER A 87 10.85 5.04 -8.05
C SER A 87 12.36 5.27 -7.87
N THR A 88 12.86 6.44 -8.18
CA THR A 88 14.28 6.77 -7.99
C THR A 88 14.69 6.71 -6.52
N LEU A 89 13.97 7.35 -5.64
CA LEU A 89 14.28 7.32 -4.21
C LEU A 89 13.65 6.10 -3.50
N TYR A 90 12.43 5.74 -3.85
CA TYR A 90 11.63 4.77 -3.10
C TYR A 90 11.60 3.35 -3.70
N GLY A 91 12.05 3.18 -4.95
CA GLY A 91 12.12 1.87 -5.62
C GLY A 91 10.82 1.46 -6.30
N ALA A 92 10.57 0.15 -6.34
CA ALA A 92 9.41 -0.45 -6.99
C ALA A 92 8.07 -0.02 -6.38
N GLU A 93 6.98 -0.23 -7.14
CA GLU A 93 5.59 0.02 -6.75
C GLU A 93 5.18 1.50 -6.65
N ALA A 94 6.06 2.45 -6.99
CA ALA A 94 5.79 3.88 -6.99
C ALA A 94 5.39 4.39 -8.40
N LEU A 95 4.52 3.66 -9.13
CA LEU A 95 4.08 4.03 -10.49
C LEU A 95 3.31 5.36 -10.50
N GLY A 96 2.29 5.48 -9.68
CA GLY A 96 1.49 6.69 -9.54
C GLY A 96 2.02 7.64 -8.47
N GLY A 97 2.85 7.13 -7.56
CA GLY A 97 3.44 7.90 -6.47
C GLY A 97 3.63 7.13 -5.17
N VAL A 98 3.92 7.88 -4.13
CA VAL A 98 4.23 7.37 -2.78
C VAL A 98 3.32 8.03 -1.75
N ILE A 99 2.83 7.24 -0.81
CA ILE A 99 2.12 7.69 0.38
C ILE A 99 2.98 7.30 1.58
N ASN A 100 3.55 8.29 2.27
CA ASN A 100 4.38 8.04 3.45
C ASN A 100 3.63 8.51 4.71
N ILE A 101 3.28 7.58 5.57
CA ILE A 101 2.64 7.84 6.85
C ILE A 101 3.75 8.01 7.89
N ILE A 102 3.90 9.22 8.37
CA ILE A 102 4.83 9.54 9.45
C ILE A 102 4.08 9.38 10.77
N THR A 103 4.57 8.51 11.61
CA THR A 103 4.00 8.29 12.93
C THR A 103 4.60 9.27 13.95
N LYS A 104 3.83 9.55 14.99
CA LYS A 104 4.33 10.33 16.12
C LYS A 104 5.57 9.68 16.73
N THR A 105 6.52 10.50 17.10
CA THR A 105 7.69 10.09 17.88
C THR A 105 7.54 10.54 19.33
N PRO A 106 8.18 9.82 20.27
CA PRO A 106 8.24 10.28 21.66
C PRO A 106 8.77 11.70 21.75
N SER A 107 8.04 12.62 22.34
CA SER A 107 8.42 14.05 22.38
C SER A 107 8.12 14.72 23.71
N LYS A 108 6.96 14.46 24.29
CA LYS A 108 6.49 15.05 25.55
C LYS A 108 5.51 14.11 26.23
N GLU A 109 5.36 14.27 27.52
CA GLU A 109 4.36 13.55 28.28
C GLU A 109 2.94 13.98 27.91
N GLY A 110 2.07 13.01 27.73
CA GLY A 110 0.66 13.22 27.43
C GLY A 110 -0.01 12.01 26.84
N GLY A 111 -1.31 12.01 26.91
CA GLY A 111 -2.13 10.92 26.38
C GLY A 111 -3.46 11.39 25.82
N SER A 112 -4.13 10.52 25.11
CA SER A 112 -5.49 10.71 24.62
C SER A 112 -6.29 9.42 24.71
N ALA A 113 -7.57 9.53 24.99
CA ALA A 113 -8.51 8.42 24.94
C ALA A 113 -9.74 8.85 24.14
N THR A 114 -10.20 7.96 23.26
CA THR A 114 -11.40 8.19 22.46
C THR A 114 -12.31 6.97 22.56
N VAL A 115 -13.58 7.22 22.86
CA VAL A 115 -14.63 6.21 22.75
C VAL A 115 -15.67 6.74 21.77
N ALA A 116 -16.02 5.94 20.78
CA ALA A 116 -17.04 6.29 19.82
C ALA A 116 -18.01 5.13 19.62
N VAL A 117 -19.29 5.46 19.49
CA VAL A 117 -20.35 4.53 19.14
C VAL A 117 -21.09 5.07 17.92
N GLY A 118 -21.55 4.18 17.08
CA GLY A 118 -22.25 4.55 15.85
C GLY A 118 -23.38 3.57 15.53
N ASN A 119 -24.02 3.81 14.40
CA ASN A 119 -25.06 2.92 13.90
C ASN A 119 -24.53 1.51 13.60
N ARG A 120 -25.42 0.55 13.43
CA ARG A 120 -25.10 -0.84 13.06
C ARG A 120 -24.09 -1.51 14.00
N GLY A 121 -24.09 -1.14 15.28
CA GLY A 121 -23.19 -1.71 16.28
C GLY A 121 -21.72 -1.29 16.14
N SER A 122 -21.45 -0.22 15.41
CA SER A 122 -20.08 0.33 15.28
C SER A 122 -19.62 0.85 16.64
N LYS A 123 -18.42 0.45 17.04
CA LYS A 123 -17.76 0.90 18.28
C LYS A 123 -16.27 1.10 18.01
N ARG A 124 -15.72 2.12 18.62
CA ARG A 124 -14.28 2.38 18.60
C ARG A 124 -13.79 2.74 19.99
N PHE A 125 -12.67 2.20 20.34
CA PHE A 125 -11.86 2.57 21.47
C PHE A 125 -10.45 2.84 21.01
N ASP A 126 -9.90 4.00 21.37
CA ASP A 126 -8.53 4.41 21.03
C ASP A 126 -7.93 4.99 22.31
N LEU A 127 -6.71 4.55 22.61
CA LEU A 127 -5.92 5.04 23.73
C LEU A 127 -4.49 5.24 23.27
N SER A 128 -3.90 6.37 23.60
CA SER A 128 -2.47 6.59 23.42
C SER A 128 -1.88 7.33 24.61
N TYR A 129 -0.64 7.00 24.92
CA TYR A 129 0.15 7.67 25.95
C TYR A 129 1.61 7.71 25.54
N GLY A 130 2.27 8.80 25.81
CA GLY A 130 3.67 9.00 25.50
C GLY A 130 4.41 9.83 26.53
N THR A 131 5.71 9.71 26.49
CA THR A 131 6.68 10.54 27.21
C THR A 131 7.70 11.10 26.21
N ASP A 132 8.75 11.71 26.65
CA ASP A 132 9.90 12.12 25.82
C ASP A 132 10.67 10.95 25.18
N ARG A 133 10.58 9.74 25.77
CA ARG A 133 11.30 8.54 25.34
C ARG A 133 10.43 7.42 24.81
N PHE A 134 9.17 7.39 25.15
CA PHE A 134 8.28 6.28 24.83
C PHE A 134 6.92 6.78 24.35
N LEU A 135 6.33 6.09 23.37
CA LEU A 135 4.97 6.29 22.92
C LEU A 135 4.30 4.93 22.70
N PHE A 136 3.10 4.78 23.21
CA PHE A 136 2.25 3.63 23.03
C PHE A 136 0.87 4.06 22.52
N GLY A 137 0.26 3.25 21.67
CA GLY A 137 -1.13 3.43 21.24
C GLY A 137 -1.80 2.10 20.95
N ILE A 138 -3.10 2.04 21.26
CA ILE A 138 -3.97 0.91 20.96
C ILE A 138 -5.28 1.44 20.38
N ASP A 139 -5.75 0.83 19.29
CA ASP A 139 -7.01 1.14 18.63
C ASP A 139 -7.81 -0.15 18.45
N ARG A 140 -9.04 -0.18 18.93
CA ARG A 140 -9.96 -1.30 18.78
C ARG A 140 -11.24 -0.84 18.11
N LYS A 141 -11.58 -1.46 16.99
CA LYS A 141 -12.78 -1.15 16.21
C LYS A 141 -13.66 -2.37 16.06
N TYR A 142 -14.97 -2.13 16.09
CA TYR A 142 -16.00 -3.10 15.76
C TYR A 142 -16.96 -2.48 14.76
N TRP A 143 -17.39 -3.25 13.78
CA TRP A 143 -18.48 -2.87 12.88
C TRP A 143 -19.45 -4.02 12.74
N GLY A 144 -20.73 -3.70 12.85
CA GLY A 144 -21.80 -4.67 12.70
C GLY A 144 -22.13 -4.98 11.25
N ALA A 145 -23.06 -5.87 11.05
CA ALA A 145 -23.54 -6.21 9.73
C ALA A 145 -24.10 -4.97 9.01
N GLN A 146 -23.67 -4.76 7.79
CA GLN A 146 -24.22 -3.76 6.89
C GLN A 146 -25.43 -4.36 6.16
N ASP A 147 -26.33 -3.48 5.70
CA ASP A 147 -27.46 -3.93 4.89
C ASP A 147 -26.96 -4.57 3.59
N PRO A 148 -27.73 -5.48 2.99
CA PRO A 148 -27.38 -6.07 1.73
C PRO A 148 -27.08 -5.00 0.69
N SER A 149 -26.00 -5.18 -0.06
CA SER A 149 -25.71 -4.35 -1.22
C SER A 149 -26.76 -4.56 -2.32
N THR A 150 -26.83 -3.63 -3.24
CA THR A 150 -27.56 -3.85 -4.51
C THR A 150 -27.01 -5.12 -5.17
N PRO A 151 -27.87 -6.03 -5.66
CA PRO A 151 -27.42 -7.24 -6.32
C PRO A 151 -26.48 -6.93 -7.50
N VAL A 152 -25.37 -7.64 -7.53
CA VAL A 152 -24.40 -7.54 -8.64
C VAL A 152 -24.37 -8.88 -9.35
N ARG A 153 -24.44 -8.84 -10.66
CA ARG A 153 -24.32 -10.04 -11.47
C ARG A 153 -22.87 -10.49 -11.53
N TYR A 154 -22.62 -11.66 -10.98
CA TYR A 154 -21.32 -12.32 -11.12
C TYR A 154 -21.38 -13.34 -12.25
N ASP A 155 -20.90 -12.98 -13.42
CA ASP A 155 -20.78 -13.90 -14.53
C ASP A 155 -19.38 -14.54 -14.58
N TYR A 156 -19.10 -15.40 -13.59
CA TYR A 156 -17.84 -16.10 -13.50
C TYR A 156 -17.72 -17.32 -14.40
N THR A 157 -18.79 -17.80 -15.03
CA THR A 157 -18.76 -19.17 -15.56
C THR A 157 -19.33 -19.32 -16.97
N GLY A 158 -19.74 -18.25 -17.67
CA GLY A 158 -20.48 -18.37 -18.92
C GLY A 158 -21.82 -19.12 -18.78
N ARG A 159 -22.17 -19.57 -17.59
CA ARG A 159 -23.51 -20.06 -17.25
C ARG A 159 -24.39 -18.84 -16.99
N LYS A 160 -25.69 -18.93 -17.28
CA LYS A 160 -26.66 -17.89 -16.91
C LYS A 160 -26.39 -17.48 -15.47
N GLY A 161 -25.74 -16.32 -15.29
CA GLY A 161 -25.23 -15.88 -14.00
C GLY A 161 -26.36 -15.60 -13.05
N TYR A 162 -26.22 -16.02 -11.81
CA TYR A 162 -27.11 -15.59 -10.73
C TYR A 162 -26.64 -14.24 -10.22
N ASP A 163 -27.56 -13.39 -9.88
CA ASP A 163 -27.26 -12.17 -9.17
C ASP A 163 -26.95 -12.53 -7.71
N TYR A 164 -25.96 -11.84 -7.16
CA TYR A 164 -25.59 -11.99 -5.75
C TYR A 164 -25.63 -10.63 -5.07
N TYR A 165 -26.00 -10.63 -3.81
CA TYR A 165 -25.80 -9.49 -2.94
C TYR A 165 -24.87 -9.87 -1.78
N THR A 166 -24.08 -8.91 -1.33
CA THR A 166 -23.22 -9.10 -0.15
C THR A 166 -24.03 -8.83 1.10
N THR A 167 -23.90 -9.72 2.07
CA THR A 167 -24.55 -9.57 3.38
C THR A 167 -23.55 -9.77 4.50
N ARG A 168 -23.94 -9.35 5.69
CA ARG A 168 -23.19 -9.64 6.93
C ARG A 168 -21.74 -9.14 6.89
N ASN A 169 -21.47 -8.06 6.16
CA ASN A 169 -20.15 -7.43 6.20
C ASN A 169 -19.90 -6.85 7.59
N LYS A 170 -19.39 -7.69 8.49
CA LYS A 170 -19.09 -7.37 9.88
C LYS A 170 -17.69 -7.78 10.25
N GLY A 171 -17.16 -7.17 11.29
CA GLY A 171 -15.85 -7.56 11.78
C GLY A 171 -15.33 -6.70 12.91
N ASN A 172 -14.07 -6.84 13.16
CA ASN A 172 -13.35 -6.06 14.14
C ASN A 172 -11.87 -5.94 13.76
N SER A 173 -11.20 -4.92 14.28
CA SER A 173 -9.77 -4.75 14.14
C SER A 173 -9.12 -4.31 15.45
N LEU A 174 -7.86 -4.70 15.63
CA LEU A 174 -6.99 -4.26 16.70
C LEU A 174 -5.72 -3.70 16.06
N GLY A 175 -5.38 -2.46 16.37
CA GLY A 175 -4.10 -1.84 16.08
C GLY A 175 -3.33 -1.60 17.38
N VAL A 176 -2.04 -1.90 17.38
CA VAL A 176 -1.11 -1.55 18.46
C VAL A 176 0.08 -0.86 17.84
N PHE A 177 0.47 0.26 18.41
CA PHE A 177 1.64 1.02 18.01
C PHE A 177 2.53 1.28 19.22
N MET A 178 3.83 1.07 19.06
CA MET A 178 4.84 1.38 20.07
C MET A 178 6.03 2.04 19.40
N SER A 179 6.56 3.09 20.01
CA SER A 179 7.78 3.76 19.59
C SER A 179 8.63 4.08 20.81
N GLY A 180 9.91 3.76 20.77
CA GLY A 180 10.85 4.03 21.86
C GLY A 180 12.17 4.58 21.36
N LYS A 181 12.64 5.69 21.91
CA LYS A 181 13.98 6.23 21.70
C LYS A 181 14.98 5.41 22.51
N LEU A 182 15.82 4.67 21.84
CA LEU A 182 16.95 3.97 22.46
C LEU A 182 18.11 4.94 22.73
N SER A 183 18.26 5.95 21.88
CA SER A 183 19.11 7.12 22.03
C SER A 183 18.52 8.29 21.28
N ASP A 184 19.17 9.45 21.30
CA ASP A 184 18.73 10.64 20.55
C ASP A 184 18.72 10.40 19.04
N LYS A 185 19.51 9.44 18.55
CA LYS A 185 19.63 9.09 17.12
C LYS A 185 18.95 7.78 16.74
N VAL A 186 18.55 6.95 17.70
CA VAL A 186 18.03 5.60 17.43
C VAL A 186 16.63 5.42 18.00
N THR A 187 15.70 5.08 17.13
CA THR A 187 14.30 4.80 17.49
C THR A 187 13.91 3.39 17.07
N LEU A 188 13.30 2.65 17.97
CA LEU A 188 12.68 1.35 17.73
C LEU A 188 11.16 1.53 17.61
N ASN A 189 10.56 1.04 16.52
CA ASN A 189 9.12 1.03 16.34
C ASN A 189 8.58 -0.38 16.19
N TYR A 190 7.40 -0.61 16.73
CA TYR A 190 6.62 -1.80 16.55
C TYR A 190 5.18 -1.45 16.24
N ASN A 191 4.63 -2.04 15.18
CA ASN A 191 3.22 -1.96 14.83
C ASN A 191 2.65 -3.36 14.70
N ARG A 192 1.51 -3.60 15.32
CA ARG A 192 0.69 -4.80 15.13
C ARG A 192 -0.69 -4.40 14.64
N ALA A 193 -1.17 -5.13 13.65
CA ALA A 193 -2.53 -5.02 13.16
C ALA A 193 -3.16 -6.39 13.06
N GLU A 194 -4.31 -6.55 13.67
CA GLU A 194 -5.15 -7.74 13.51
C GLU A 194 -6.53 -7.29 13.02
N SER A 195 -7.06 -7.96 12.01
CA SER A 195 -8.45 -7.79 11.62
C SER A 195 -9.15 -9.13 11.42
N ARG A 196 -10.42 -9.17 11.76
CA ARG A 196 -11.32 -10.29 11.49
C ARG A 196 -12.55 -9.75 10.78
N SER A 197 -12.89 -10.35 9.67
CA SER A 197 -14.03 -9.93 8.87
C SER A 197 -14.82 -11.14 8.38
N SER A 198 -16.12 -10.95 8.23
CA SER A 198 -17.02 -11.96 7.69
C SER A 198 -18.01 -11.30 6.76
N PHE A 199 -18.24 -11.92 5.60
CA PHE A 199 -19.30 -11.52 4.68
C PHE A 199 -19.94 -12.73 4.00
N GLY A 200 -21.14 -12.54 3.47
CA GLY A 200 -21.85 -13.53 2.69
C GLY A 200 -22.05 -13.06 1.25
N LEU A 201 -21.85 -13.94 0.29
CA LEU A 201 -22.39 -13.83 -1.05
C LEU A 201 -23.67 -14.66 -1.10
N ILE A 202 -24.81 -14.01 -1.23
CA ILE A 202 -26.12 -14.65 -1.21
C ILE A 202 -26.71 -14.58 -2.60
N SER A 203 -27.03 -15.74 -3.17
CA SER A 203 -27.69 -15.83 -4.47
C SER A 203 -29.12 -15.30 -4.39
N THR A 204 -29.56 -14.61 -5.45
CA THR A 204 -30.95 -14.14 -5.59
C THR A 204 -31.92 -15.24 -6.05
N GLU A 205 -31.47 -16.49 -6.15
CA GLU A 205 -32.33 -17.60 -6.50
C GLU A 205 -33.50 -17.76 -5.54
N THR A 206 -34.69 -17.99 -6.09
CA THR A 206 -35.93 -18.15 -5.31
C THR A 206 -36.09 -19.55 -4.73
N ASN A 207 -35.51 -20.57 -5.35
CA ASN A 207 -35.53 -21.94 -4.83
C ASN A 207 -34.56 -22.08 -3.65
N PRO A 208 -35.01 -22.39 -2.39
CA PRO A 208 -34.18 -22.39 -1.21
C PRO A 208 -32.99 -23.35 -1.28
N MET A 209 -33.15 -24.52 -1.89
CA MET A 209 -32.05 -25.50 -2.00
C MET A 209 -30.98 -24.99 -2.96
N ARG A 210 -31.34 -24.44 -4.12
CA ARG A 210 -30.41 -23.87 -5.08
C ARG A 210 -29.77 -22.60 -4.52
N GLN A 211 -30.53 -21.74 -3.86
CA GLN A 211 -30.00 -20.57 -3.17
C GLN A 211 -28.92 -20.98 -2.16
N ALA A 212 -29.16 -22.01 -1.34
CA ALA A 212 -28.18 -22.51 -0.40
C ALA A 212 -26.92 -23.09 -1.08
N HIS A 213 -27.07 -23.74 -2.23
CA HIS A 213 -25.94 -24.24 -3.03
C HIS A 213 -25.08 -23.12 -3.65
N HIS A 214 -25.70 -22.02 -4.01
CA HIS A 214 -25.03 -20.89 -4.66
C HIS A 214 -24.59 -19.79 -3.68
N SER A 215 -25.02 -19.87 -2.42
CA SER A 215 -24.66 -18.89 -1.38
C SER A 215 -23.46 -19.34 -0.57
N THR A 216 -22.54 -18.43 -0.28
CA THR A 216 -21.31 -18.72 0.44
C THR A 216 -21.04 -17.68 1.51
N THR A 217 -20.65 -18.13 2.71
CA THR A 217 -20.10 -17.26 3.75
C THR A 217 -18.59 -17.38 3.78
N TYR A 218 -17.91 -16.25 3.90
CA TYR A 218 -16.47 -16.14 4.01
C TYR A 218 -16.09 -15.52 5.35
N ASN A 219 -15.07 -16.08 5.98
CA ASN A 219 -14.41 -15.52 7.17
C ASN A 219 -12.93 -15.30 6.85
N TYR A 220 -12.42 -14.16 7.25
CA TYR A 220 -11.01 -13.82 7.08
C TYR A 220 -10.41 -13.32 8.38
N LYS A 221 -9.16 -13.70 8.60
CA LYS A 221 -8.28 -13.17 9.63
C LYS A 221 -7.00 -12.71 8.98
N ASP A 222 -6.63 -11.45 9.22
CA ASP A 222 -5.42 -10.82 8.73
C ASP A 222 -4.59 -10.34 9.93
N ASP A 223 -3.43 -10.93 10.11
CA ASP A 223 -2.46 -10.58 11.16
C ASP A 223 -1.25 -9.97 10.50
N ARG A 224 -0.79 -8.80 10.98
CA ARG A 224 0.38 -8.09 10.49
C ARG A 224 1.24 -7.62 11.64
N ASN A 225 2.55 -7.74 11.48
CA ASN A 225 3.54 -7.17 12.40
C ASN A 225 4.60 -6.43 11.59
N ASN A 226 5.02 -5.29 12.11
CA ASN A 226 6.08 -4.47 11.55
C ASN A 226 7.02 -4.06 12.69
N VAL A 227 8.29 -4.33 12.52
CA VAL A 227 9.35 -3.90 13.44
C VAL A 227 10.34 -3.09 12.65
N SER A 228 10.78 -1.96 13.19
CA SER A 228 11.85 -1.17 12.57
C SER A 228 12.76 -0.53 13.59
N LEU A 229 14.03 -0.49 13.24
CA LEU A 229 15.05 0.26 13.94
C LEU A 229 15.52 1.36 12.98
N ILE A 230 15.36 2.62 13.40
CA ILE A 230 15.70 3.80 12.62
C ILE A 230 16.82 4.53 13.32
N TYR A 231 17.96 4.67 12.63
CA TYR A 231 19.03 5.60 12.97
C TYR A 231 18.80 6.88 12.17
N LYS A 232 18.89 8.04 12.81
CA LYS A 232 18.81 9.34 12.16
C LYS A 232 19.68 10.33 12.86
N ASP A 233 20.57 10.96 12.14
CA ASP A 233 21.28 12.18 12.54
C ASP A 233 21.02 13.29 11.51
N ASP A 234 21.81 14.34 11.53
CA ASP A 234 21.59 15.52 10.68
C ASP A 234 21.66 15.18 9.19
N ASN A 235 22.50 14.23 8.80
CA ASN A 235 22.82 13.94 7.41
C ASN A 235 22.57 12.48 7.00
N THR A 236 22.46 11.56 7.97
CA THR A 236 22.34 10.12 7.68
C THR A 236 21.04 9.58 8.20
N THR A 237 20.36 8.81 7.38
CA THR A 237 19.23 7.98 7.82
C THR A 237 19.53 6.53 7.48
N GLY A 238 19.44 5.66 8.48
CA GLY A 238 19.57 4.21 8.33
C GLY A 238 18.34 3.52 8.90
N THR A 239 17.81 2.55 8.19
CA THR A 239 16.62 1.80 8.61
C THR A 239 16.87 0.31 8.46
N LEU A 240 16.58 -0.45 9.51
CA LEU A 240 16.43 -1.91 9.47
C LEU A 240 14.96 -2.22 9.72
N PHE A 241 14.37 -3.16 8.97
CA PHE A 241 12.97 -3.48 9.14
C PHE A 241 12.65 -4.96 8.91
N TYR A 242 11.59 -5.40 9.57
CA TYR A 242 10.94 -6.68 9.38
C TYR A 242 9.43 -6.50 9.34
N ASN A 243 8.79 -7.01 8.29
CA ASN A 243 7.35 -7.00 8.12
C ASN A 243 6.87 -8.43 7.90
N ASP A 244 5.79 -8.83 8.55
CA ASP A 244 5.09 -10.06 8.22
C ASP A 244 3.58 -9.85 8.12
N ARG A 245 2.97 -10.68 7.31
CA ARG A 245 1.53 -10.75 7.13
C ARG A 245 1.09 -12.19 7.02
N THR A 246 0.14 -12.58 7.85
CA THR A 246 -0.55 -13.87 7.76
C THR A 246 -2.03 -13.64 7.48
N MET A 247 -2.47 -14.01 6.28
CA MET A 247 -3.87 -14.02 5.87
C MET A 247 -4.41 -15.44 5.98
N ARG A 248 -5.50 -15.62 6.71
CA ARG A 248 -6.24 -16.89 6.79
C ARG A 248 -7.67 -16.64 6.35
N GLY A 249 -8.11 -17.41 5.37
CA GLY A 249 -9.47 -17.37 4.87
C GLY A 249 -10.11 -18.75 4.94
N GLU A 250 -11.38 -18.77 5.26
CA GLU A 250 -12.23 -19.95 5.17
C GLU A 250 -13.57 -19.59 4.55
N SER A 251 -14.18 -20.55 3.87
CA SER A 251 -15.50 -20.36 3.26
C SER A 251 -16.39 -21.57 3.51
N ARG A 252 -17.70 -21.31 3.55
CA ARG A 252 -18.71 -22.34 3.64
C ARG A 252 -19.84 -22.03 2.68
N VAL A 253 -20.09 -22.93 1.73
CA VAL A 253 -21.32 -22.93 0.96
C VAL A 253 -22.48 -23.24 1.92
N HIS A 254 -23.62 -22.58 1.81
CA HIS A 254 -24.70 -22.70 2.79
C HIS A 254 -25.32 -24.11 2.85
N SER A 255 -25.22 -24.87 1.76
CA SER A 255 -25.62 -26.29 1.74
C SER A 255 -24.61 -27.23 2.41
N ALA A 256 -23.40 -26.75 2.74
CA ALA A 256 -22.36 -27.57 3.38
C ALA A 256 -22.36 -27.37 4.90
N LYS A 257 -21.96 -28.44 5.64
CA LYS A 257 -21.91 -28.40 7.10
C LYS A 257 -20.68 -27.69 7.67
N GLN A 258 -19.56 -27.69 6.93
CA GLN A 258 -18.27 -27.24 7.45
C GLN A 258 -17.65 -26.12 6.62
N PHE A 259 -16.89 -25.27 7.28
CA PHE A 259 -15.99 -24.32 6.63
C PHE A 259 -14.78 -25.06 6.04
N LYS A 260 -14.34 -24.58 4.88
CA LYS A 260 -13.11 -25.05 4.24
C LYS A 260 -12.16 -23.86 4.07
N PRO A 261 -10.88 -24.06 4.22
CA PRO A 261 -9.89 -23.03 3.94
C PRO A 261 -10.00 -22.53 2.49
N THR A 262 -9.71 -21.25 2.26
CA THR A 262 -9.71 -20.64 0.92
C THR A 262 -8.30 -20.55 0.35
N ASP A 263 -8.19 -20.50 -0.99
CA ASP A 263 -6.92 -20.32 -1.72
C ASP A 263 -6.23 -18.97 -1.41
N THR A 264 -6.91 -18.07 -0.72
CA THR A 264 -6.38 -16.77 -0.34
C THR A 264 -5.56 -16.78 0.95
N SER A 265 -5.42 -17.95 1.60
CA SER A 265 -4.62 -18.07 2.82
C SER A 265 -3.13 -18.13 2.50
N TYR A 266 -2.35 -17.21 3.08
CA TYR A 266 -0.90 -17.12 2.85
C TYR A 266 -0.14 -16.50 4.02
N VAL A 267 1.17 -16.68 4.00
CA VAL A 267 2.14 -15.95 4.81
C VAL A 267 3.09 -15.23 3.86
N ALA A 268 3.24 -13.92 4.04
CA ALA A 268 4.21 -13.09 3.34
C ALA A 268 5.12 -12.42 4.36
N ARG A 269 6.42 -12.34 4.06
CA ARG A 269 7.41 -11.68 4.91
C ARG A 269 8.33 -10.81 4.07
N GLN A 270 8.81 -9.75 4.67
CA GLN A 270 9.78 -8.85 4.09
C GLN A 270 10.72 -8.37 5.17
N TYR A 271 12.00 -8.37 4.90
CA TYR A 271 13.00 -7.72 5.74
C TYR A 271 14.04 -7.05 4.88
N GLY A 272 14.63 -6.02 5.43
CA GLY A 272 15.60 -5.27 4.65
C GLY A 272 16.23 -4.13 5.41
N MET A 273 17.07 -3.44 4.69
CA MET A 273 17.75 -2.23 5.12
C MET A 273 17.74 -1.18 4.02
N ASP A 274 17.72 0.06 4.44
CA ASP A 274 17.97 1.23 3.60
C ASP A 274 18.89 2.18 4.37
N VAL A 275 19.92 2.67 3.72
CA VAL A 275 20.84 3.64 4.30
C VAL A 275 21.09 4.72 3.27
N GLN A 276 20.88 5.97 3.68
CA GLN A 276 21.16 7.13 2.85
C GLN A 276 21.94 8.18 3.63
N HIS A 277 22.74 8.93 2.90
CA HIS A 277 23.47 10.07 3.41
C HIS A 277 23.26 11.28 2.50
N GLU A 278 23.15 12.44 3.12
CA GLU A 278 23.01 13.73 2.46
C GLU A 278 24.27 14.56 2.65
N TRP A 279 24.81 15.07 1.55
CA TRP A 279 25.91 16.02 1.54
C TRP A 279 25.38 17.38 1.11
N ASP A 280 25.72 18.38 1.90
CA ASP A 280 25.47 19.78 1.59
C ASP A 280 26.73 20.41 0.97
N PHE A 281 26.54 21.09 -0.13
CA PHE A 281 27.58 21.82 -0.84
C PHE A 281 27.18 23.28 -1.06
N ARG A 282 28.17 24.15 -1.23
CA ARG A 282 27.97 25.55 -1.54
C ARG A 282 27.09 26.32 -0.52
N GLY A 283 27.16 25.92 0.75
CA GLY A 283 26.40 26.58 1.82
C GLY A 283 24.90 26.40 1.69
N GLY A 284 24.42 25.18 1.41
CA GLY A 284 23.01 24.83 1.32
C GLY A 284 22.34 25.11 -0.02
N LYS A 285 23.15 25.35 -1.09
CA LYS A 285 22.62 25.58 -2.44
C LYS A 285 22.58 24.32 -3.29
N ASP A 286 23.43 23.35 -2.97
CA ASP A 286 23.49 22.07 -3.66
C ASP A 286 23.41 20.95 -2.63
N TYR A 287 22.63 19.91 -2.92
CA TYR A 287 22.48 18.73 -2.08
C TYR A 287 22.66 17.47 -2.90
N LEU A 288 23.42 16.53 -2.39
CA LEU A 288 23.52 15.19 -2.93
C LEU A 288 23.00 14.20 -1.88
N ILE A 289 21.96 13.48 -2.21
CA ILE A 289 21.53 12.31 -1.46
C ILE A 289 22.04 11.08 -2.21
N ALA A 290 22.70 10.16 -1.53
CA ALA A 290 22.99 8.86 -2.08
C ALA A 290 22.73 7.77 -1.05
N GLY A 291 22.31 6.59 -1.53
CA GLY A 291 21.94 5.51 -0.63
C GLY A 291 21.97 4.14 -1.28
N ILE A 292 21.83 3.15 -0.42
CA ILE A 292 21.77 1.74 -0.76
C ILE A 292 20.54 1.10 -0.12
N THR A 293 19.92 0.17 -0.83
CA THR A 293 18.81 -0.65 -0.33
C THR A 293 19.14 -2.12 -0.49
N GLY A 294 18.88 -2.93 0.54
CA GLY A 294 18.87 -4.37 0.46
C GLY A 294 17.56 -4.92 1.03
N LYS A 295 16.85 -5.78 0.30
CA LYS A 295 15.56 -6.29 0.73
C LYS A 295 15.35 -7.73 0.27
N GLN A 296 14.77 -8.57 1.14
CA GLN A 296 14.25 -9.87 0.75
C GLN A 296 12.76 -9.97 1.08
N GLU A 297 12.01 -10.55 0.14
CA GLU A 297 10.59 -10.86 0.25
C GLU A 297 10.37 -12.36 0.10
N THR A 298 9.46 -12.93 0.88
CA THR A 298 9.07 -14.34 0.79
C THR A 298 7.55 -14.48 0.77
N TYR A 299 7.07 -15.52 0.10
CA TYR A 299 5.65 -15.85 0.05
C TYR A 299 5.44 -17.35 0.24
N ARG A 300 4.38 -17.72 0.97
CA ARG A 300 3.95 -19.12 1.13
C ARG A 300 2.43 -19.18 1.18
N ALA A 301 1.82 -19.82 0.18
CA ALA A 301 0.41 -20.19 0.25
C ALA A 301 0.23 -21.32 1.28
N THR A 302 -0.76 -21.19 2.19
CA THR A 302 -0.91 -22.14 3.29
C THR A 302 -1.55 -23.47 2.89
N GLN A 303 -2.21 -23.50 1.73
CA GLN A 303 -2.92 -24.68 1.23
C GLN A 303 -2.26 -25.39 0.06
N ALA A 304 -1.15 -24.86 -0.43
CA ALA A 304 -0.46 -25.52 -1.51
C ALA A 304 0.20 -26.81 -1.00
N PRO A 305 -0.02 -27.94 -1.68
CA PRO A 305 0.61 -29.21 -1.33
C PRO A 305 2.11 -29.18 -1.59
N VAL A 306 2.65 -28.07 -2.06
CA VAL A 306 4.02 -27.99 -2.53
C VAL A 306 4.82 -26.94 -1.78
N TYR A 307 5.94 -27.36 -1.43
CA TYR A 307 7.08 -26.83 -0.72
C TYR A 307 7.76 -25.61 -1.38
N THR A 308 7.19 -25.01 -2.40
CA THR A 308 7.77 -23.85 -3.06
C THR A 308 7.47 -22.60 -2.26
N ARG A 309 8.54 -21.94 -1.82
CA ARG A 309 8.48 -20.65 -1.14
C ARG A 309 9.21 -19.64 -2.03
N PRO A 310 8.53 -19.04 -3.01
CA PRO A 310 9.18 -18.03 -3.83
C PRO A 310 9.70 -16.90 -2.94
N HIS A 311 10.90 -16.48 -3.25
CA HIS A 311 11.55 -15.35 -2.60
C HIS A 311 12.14 -14.43 -3.66
N ARG A 312 12.26 -13.18 -3.33
CA ARG A 312 12.85 -12.13 -4.15
C ARG A 312 13.88 -11.39 -3.34
N ASN A 313 15.07 -11.25 -3.89
CA ASN A 313 16.09 -10.37 -3.33
C ASN A 313 16.20 -9.12 -4.21
N THR A 314 16.24 -7.97 -3.57
CA THR A 314 16.36 -6.67 -4.24
C THR A 314 17.54 -5.93 -3.65
N TYR A 315 18.47 -5.49 -4.52
CA TYR A 315 19.61 -4.65 -4.15
C TYR A 315 19.60 -3.41 -5.03
N ALA A 316 19.80 -2.26 -4.44
CA ALA A 316 19.81 -1.03 -5.21
C ALA A 316 20.84 -0.05 -4.67
N VAL A 317 21.33 0.77 -5.61
CA VAL A 317 22.08 1.99 -5.33
C VAL A 317 21.34 3.14 -5.98
N TYR A 318 21.29 4.27 -5.31
CA TYR A 318 20.59 5.44 -5.83
C TYR A 318 21.27 6.74 -5.42
N SER A 319 21.02 7.77 -6.21
CA SER A 319 21.43 9.13 -5.89
C SER A 319 20.43 10.15 -6.42
N SER A 320 20.38 11.30 -5.78
CA SER A 320 19.62 12.46 -6.19
C SER A 320 20.44 13.71 -5.92
N TYR A 321 20.79 14.45 -6.96
CA TYR A 321 21.54 15.70 -6.87
C TYR A 321 20.63 16.88 -7.16
N SER A 322 20.49 17.76 -6.20
CA SER A 322 19.74 19.02 -6.30
C SER A 322 20.70 20.19 -6.39
N ARG A 323 20.51 21.04 -7.38
CA ARG A 323 21.34 22.23 -7.60
C ARG A 323 20.50 23.49 -7.73
N GLU A 324 20.77 24.46 -6.87
CA GLU A 324 20.31 25.84 -7.07
C GLU A 324 21.15 26.52 -8.16
N ILE A 325 20.58 26.62 -9.38
CA ILE A 325 21.21 27.30 -10.50
C ILE A 325 21.29 28.81 -10.23
N ASN A 326 20.20 29.34 -9.72
CA ASN A 326 20.05 30.70 -9.19
C ASN A 326 18.85 30.75 -8.23
N PRO A 327 18.59 31.88 -7.51
CA PRO A 327 17.51 31.96 -6.54
C PRO A 327 16.08 31.63 -7.04
N LYS A 328 15.91 31.58 -8.36
CA LYS A 328 14.60 31.24 -8.96
C LYS A 328 14.55 29.86 -9.56
N TRP A 329 15.68 29.21 -9.83
CA TRP A 329 15.73 27.95 -10.54
C TRP A 329 16.52 26.89 -9.77
N THR A 330 15.88 25.78 -9.49
CA THR A 330 16.52 24.58 -8.94
C THR A 330 16.29 23.41 -9.88
N ALA A 331 17.35 22.66 -10.19
CA ALA A 331 17.28 21.42 -10.96
C ALA A 331 17.64 20.23 -10.08
N ILE A 332 16.95 19.09 -10.27
CA ILE A 332 17.20 17.84 -9.55
C ILE A 332 17.39 16.73 -10.58
N LEU A 333 18.46 15.99 -10.42
CA LEU A 333 18.76 14.79 -11.22
C LEU A 333 18.83 13.59 -10.29
N GLY A 334 18.00 12.59 -10.53
CA GLY A 334 17.97 11.37 -9.77
C GLY A 334 18.26 10.15 -10.64
N LEU A 335 18.93 9.16 -10.07
CA LEU A 335 19.21 7.89 -10.72
C LEU A 335 19.20 6.77 -9.70
N ARG A 336 18.51 5.66 -10.03
CA ARG A 336 18.56 4.42 -9.24
C ARG A 336 18.80 3.24 -10.17
N TYR A 337 19.75 2.41 -9.81
CA TYR A 337 19.94 1.08 -10.37
C TYR A 337 19.50 0.03 -9.37
N THR A 338 18.67 -0.90 -9.82
CA THR A 338 18.12 -1.98 -9.00
C THR A 338 18.38 -3.33 -9.66
N ALA A 339 19.06 -4.21 -8.96
CA ALA A 339 19.24 -5.62 -9.32
C ALA A 339 18.26 -6.47 -8.50
N ILE A 340 17.49 -7.30 -9.16
CA ILE A 340 16.41 -8.10 -8.56
C ILE A 340 16.63 -9.56 -8.96
N SER A 341 16.87 -10.42 -7.97
CA SER A 341 16.80 -11.85 -8.15
C SER A 341 15.37 -12.32 -7.89
N ASP A 342 14.70 -12.79 -8.90
CA ASP A 342 13.27 -13.07 -8.93
C ASP A 342 12.96 -14.50 -9.34
N PRO A 343 11.99 -15.18 -8.70
CA PRO A 343 11.66 -16.57 -9.02
C PRO A 343 11.12 -16.79 -10.45
N ILE A 344 10.67 -15.73 -11.12
CA ILE A 344 10.26 -15.80 -12.54
C ILE A 344 11.48 -15.57 -13.45
N LYS A 345 12.12 -14.43 -13.27
CA LYS A 345 13.28 -14.00 -14.06
C LYS A 345 13.97 -12.82 -13.37
N ASP A 346 15.28 -12.90 -13.24
CA ASP A 346 16.10 -11.80 -12.75
C ASP A 346 15.91 -10.54 -13.60
N GLN A 347 15.88 -9.39 -12.93
CA GLN A 347 15.65 -8.10 -13.55
C GLN A 347 16.72 -7.10 -13.14
N HIS A 348 17.06 -6.21 -14.07
CA HIS A 348 17.90 -5.04 -13.84
C HIS A 348 17.14 -3.81 -14.30
N VAL A 349 16.86 -2.90 -13.39
CA VAL A 349 16.02 -1.74 -13.68
C VAL A 349 16.78 -0.46 -13.38
N LEU A 350 16.80 0.45 -14.35
CA LEU A 350 17.31 1.80 -14.22
C LEU A 350 16.13 2.78 -14.20
N THR A 351 16.03 3.59 -13.15
CA THR A 351 14.98 4.61 -12.99
C THR A 351 15.58 6.00 -12.86
N PRO A 352 15.73 6.72 -13.98
CA PRO A 352 16.13 8.12 -13.98
C PRO A 352 14.94 9.02 -13.60
N GLN A 353 15.28 10.18 -13.02
CA GLN A 353 14.35 11.25 -12.70
C GLN A 353 15.00 12.60 -12.98
N PHE A 354 14.24 13.51 -13.55
CA PHE A 354 14.60 14.90 -13.77
C PHE A 354 13.49 15.81 -13.27
N GLN A 355 13.87 16.80 -12.48
CA GLN A 355 12.93 17.82 -11.99
C GLN A 355 13.53 19.21 -12.16
N VAL A 356 12.67 20.17 -12.44
CA VAL A 356 13.01 21.59 -12.43
C VAL A 356 11.95 22.32 -11.62
N LEU A 357 12.39 23.11 -10.68
CA LEU A 357 11.54 24.03 -9.91
C LEU A 357 11.87 25.46 -10.32
N HIS A 358 10.83 26.23 -10.64
CA HIS A 358 10.93 27.67 -10.91
C HIS A 358 10.12 28.45 -9.86
N THR A 359 10.79 29.22 -9.04
CA THR A 359 10.18 30.16 -8.10
C THR A 359 9.84 31.45 -8.82
N ILE A 360 8.57 31.70 -9.10
CA ILE A 360 8.09 32.91 -9.79
C ILE A 360 8.19 34.11 -8.83
N ASN A 361 7.67 33.94 -7.62
CA ASN A 361 7.75 34.90 -6.53
C ASN A 361 7.59 34.16 -5.18
N LYS A 362 7.53 34.92 -4.06
CA LYS A 362 7.42 34.34 -2.70
C LYS A 362 6.21 33.43 -2.49
N ASP A 363 5.15 33.61 -3.26
CA ASP A 363 3.87 32.90 -3.09
C ASP A 363 3.61 31.86 -4.20
N SER A 364 4.41 31.88 -5.29
CA SER A 364 4.10 31.09 -6.50
C SER A 364 5.34 30.39 -7.06
N SER A 365 5.14 29.15 -7.47
CA SER A 365 6.17 28.34 -8.13
C SER A 365 5.58 27.47 -9.23
N MET A 366 6.39 27.07 -10.18
CA MET A 366 6.11 26.05 -11.20
C MET A 366 7.14 24.94 -11.09
N TYR A 367 6.75 23.73 -11.47
CA TYR A 367 7.68 22.63 -11.54
C TYR A 367 7.39 21.72 -12.73
N LEU A 368 8.44 21.13 -13.27
CA LEU A 368 8.44 20.02 -14.21
C LEU A 368 9.05 18.81 -13.54
N ASN A 369 8.39 17.65 -13.64
CA ASN A 369 8.92 16.38 -13.18
C ASN A 369 8.78 15.33 -14.28
N ILE A 370 9.88 14.69 -14.65
CA ILE A 370 9.93 13.59 -15.61
C ILE A 370 10.66 12.44 -14.92
N GLY A 371 10.07 11.26 -14.91
CA GLY A 371 10.71 10.12 -14.27
C GLY A 371 10.17 8.79 -14.75
N LYS A 372 11.03 7.77 -14.68
CA LYS A 372 10.68 6.39 -14.94
C LYS A 372 10.26 5.70 -13.64
N ALA A 373 9.22 4.87 -13.71
CA ALA A 373 8.77 4.04 -12.60
C ALA A 373 8.51 2.60 -13.05
N TYR A 374 8.50 1.68 -12.09
CA TYR A 374 8.23 0.27 -12.35
C TYR A 374 7.57 -0.43 -11.17
N THR A 375 6.88 -1.54 -11.46
CA THR A 375 6.32 -2.46 -10.43
C THR A 375 6.59 -3.90 -10.84
N MET A 376 7.06 -4.70 -9.88
CA MET A 376 7.27 -6.13 -10.08
C MET A 376 5.95 -6.91 -9.92
N PRO A 377 5.78 -8.05 -10.64
CA PRO A 377 4.71 -8.98 -10.33
C PRO A 377 4.76 -9.39 -8.86
N SER A 378 3.61 -9.62 -8.22
CA SER A 378 3.61 -10.08 -6.84
C SER A 378 4.22 -11.49 -6.70
N LEU A 379 4.76 -11.83 -5.52
CA LEU A 379 5.27 -13.18 -5.28
C LEU A 379 4.17 -14.25 -5.35
N SER A 380 2.90 -13.89 -5.13
CA SER A 380 1.79 -14.80 -5.37
C SER A 380 1.60 -15.13 -6.84
N ASP A 381 1.85 -14.17 -7.74
CA ASP A 381 1.82 -14.43 -9.18
C ASP A 381 3.00 -15.33 -9.60
N ALA A 382 4.20 -15.10 -9.04
CA ALA A 382 5.35 -15.95 -9.20
C ALA A 382 5.11 -17.37 -8.68
N PHE A 383 4.52 -17.53 -7.49
CA PHE A 383 4.17 -18.81 -6.91
C PHE A 383 3.22 -19.60 -7.81
N ARG A 384 2.17 -19.00 -8.31
CA ARG A 384 1.22 -19.63 -9.24
C ARG A 384 1.90 -20.08 -10.53
N SER A 385 2.81 -19.28 -11.03
CA SER A 385 3.59 -19.53 -12.22
C SER A 385 4.49 -20.77 -12.10
N VAL A 386 5.20 -20.89 -11.00
CA VAL A 386 6.16 -21.98 -10.74
C VAL A 386 5.45 -23.29 -10.44
N ASN A 387 4.35 -23.30 -9.72
CA ASN A 387 3.67 -24.50 -9.26
C ASN A 387 2.68 -25.10 -10.26
N ARG A 388 2.55 -24.55 -11.45
CA ARG A 388 1.61 -25.05 -12.49
C ARG A 388 0.16 -25.20 -12.01
N GLN A 389 -0.23 -24.56 -10.91
CA GLN A 389 -1.61 -24.60 -10.40
C GLN A 389 -2.60 -23.98 -11.38
N TYR A 390 -2.10 -23.15 -12.27
CA TYR A 390 -2.86 -22.56 -13.37
C TYR A 390 -2.17 -22.99 -14.65
N THR A 391 -2.87 -23.78 -15.43
CA THR A 391 -2.42 -24.19 -16.76
C THR A 391 -2.08 -22.96 -17.54
N ALA A 392 -0.87 -22.65 -17.73
CA ALA A 392 -0.48 -21.96 -18.88
C ALA A 392 0.76 -21.10 -18.80
N VAL A 393 1.24 -21.13 -19.77
CA VAL A 393 2.07 -20.36 -20.68
C VAL A 393 2.35 -18.90 -20.25
N SER A 394 1.45 -18.21 -19.56
CA SER A 394 1.54 -16.76 -19.35
C SER A 394 2.25 -16.30 -18.07
N GLY A 395 2.11 -17.03 -16.98
CA GLY A 395 2.74 -16.61 -15.72
C GLY A 395 4.26 -16.72 -15.70
N LYS A 396 4.84 -17.56 -16.55
CA LYS A 396 6.30 -17.77 -16.63
C LYS A 396 7.07 -16.61 -17.26
N ASN A 397 6.39 -15.67 -17.91
CA ASN A 397 7.02 -14.60 -18.68
C ASN A 397 6.56 -13.20 -18.23
N LEU A 398 5.99 -13.06 -17.02
CA LEU A 398 5.60 -11.75 -16.51
C LEU A 398 6.81 -10.84 -16.41
N LYS A 399 6.72 -9.71 -17.11
CA LYS A 399 7.70 -8.63 -17.05
C LYS A 399 7.21 -7.56 -16.07
N PRO A 400 8.09 -6.77 -15.48
CA PRO A 400 7.68 -5.60 -14.71
C PRO A 400 6.77 -4.69 -15.53
N GLU A 401 5.75 -4.10 -14.89
CA GLU A 401 5.10 -2.91 -15.40
C GLU A 401 6.08 -1.77 -15.31
N GLU A 402 6.30 -1.02 -16.36
CA GLU A 402 7.22 0.11 -16.36
C GLU A 402 6.79 1.20 -17.32
N GLY A 403 7.17 2.43 -17.04
CA GLY A 403 6.88 3.53 -17.93
C GLY A 403 7.35 4.87 -17.40
N TRP A 404 6.93 5.91 -18.09
CA TRP A 404 7.32 7.29 -17.84
C TRP A 404 6.14 8.10 -17.33
N ASN A 405 6.42 8.96 -16.37
CA ASN A 405 5.54 10.03 -15.92
C ASN A 405 6.12 11.37 -16.33
N TYR A 406 5.26 12.24 -16.86
CA TYR A 406 5.55 13.63 -17.19
C TYR A 406 4.56 14.48 -16.43
N GLU A 407 5.02 15.48 -15.70
CA GLU A 407 4.17 16.33 -14.90
C GLU A 407 4.63 17.77 -14.95
N LEU A 408 3.71 18.69 -15.21
CA LEU A 408 3.89 20.13 -15.12
C LEU A 408 2.90 20.66 -14.08
N GLY A 409 3.39 21.34 -13.06
CA GLY A 409 2.57 21.87 -12.00
C GLY A 409 2.79 23.34 -11.74
N TYR A 410 1.73 24.00 -11.31
CA TYR A 410 1.75 25.36 -10.77
C TYR A 410 1.19 25.33 -9.36
N LYS A 411 1.88 26.00 -8.44
CA LYS A 411 1.47 26.15 -7.05
C LYS A 411 1.51 27.61 -6.65
N ARG A 412 0.42 28.08 -6.06
CA ARG A 412 0.34 29.34 -5.36
C ARG A 412 -0.13 29.10 -3.93
N MET A 413 0.54 29.69 -2.96
CA MET A 413 0.20 29.53 -1.56
C MET A 413 0.51 30.85 -0.84
N ASN A 414 -0.52 31.51 -0.37
CA ASN A 414 -0.40 32.72 0.44
C ASN A 414 -1.33 32.63 1.67
N LYS A 415 -1.41 33.68 2.48
CA LYS A 415 -2.25 33.68 3.69
C LYS A 415 -3.77 33.65 3.42
N LYS A 416 -4.20 33.96 2.19
CA LYS A 416 -5.63 34.08 1.83
C LYS A 416 -6.13 32.90 0.99
N ASP A 417 -5.28 32.39 0.12
CA ASP A 417 -5.65 31.36 -0.84
C ASP A 417 -4.51 30.36 -1.09
N SER A 418 -4.88 29.15 -1.50
CA SER A 418 -3.95 28.10 -1.92
C SER A 418 -4.48 27.44 -3.20
N TRP A 419 -3.66 27.47 -4.25
CA TRP A 419 -3.97 26.89 -5.54
C TRP A 419 -2.88 25.90 -5.94
N LYS A 420 -3.30 24.75 -6.42
CA LYS A 420 -2.40 23.79 -7.05
C LYS A 420 -3.07 23.23 -8.30
N VAL A 421 -2.41 23.38 -9.44
CA VAL A 421 -2.84 22.85 -10.72
C VAL A 421 -1.74 21.98 -11.28
N ASP A 422 -2.03 20.73 -11.55
CA ASP A 422 -1.10 19.76 -12.13
C ASP A 422 -1.66 19.22 -13.43
N VAL A 423 -0.87 19.24 -14.49
CA VAL A 423 -1.13 18.52 -15.73
C VAL A 423 -0.10 17.38 -15.81
N PHE A 424 -0.55 16.18 -16.09
CA PHE A 424 0.32 15.02 -16.14
C PHE A 424 -0.04 14.12 -17.32
N TYR A 425 0.96 13.38 -17.79
CA TYR A 425 0.84 12.33 -18.77
C TYR A 425 1.62 11.10 -18.30
N MET A 426 0.98 9.94 -18.36
CA MET A 426 1.57 8.67 -17.95
C MET A 426 1.53 7.68 -19.11
N ASP A 427 2.67 7.11 -19.46
CA ASP A 427 2.84 6.09 -20.50
C ASP A 427 3.49 4.85 -19.88
N PHE A 428 2.67 3.84 -19.59
CA PHE A 428 3.10 2.57 -19.02
C PHE A 428 2.85 1.42 -19.98
N LYS A 429 3.77 0.46 -19.99
CA LYS A 429 3.70 -0.79 -20.74
C LYS A 429 3.74 -2.00 -19.82
N ASN A 430 3.41 -3.16 -20.38
CA ASN A 430 3.38 -4.44 -19.69
C ASN A 430 2.38 -4.50 -18.53
N PHE A 431 1.27 -3.76 -18.62
CA PHE A 431 0.27 -3.67 -17.57
C PHE A 431 -0.29 -5.05 -17.21
N PHE A 432 -0.42 -5.38 -15.93
CA PHE A 432 -0.91 -6.69 -15.49
C PHE A 432 -2.41 -6.78 -15.64
N GLN A 433 -2.86 -7.70 -16.49
CA GLN A 433 -4.26 -8.00 -16.72
C GLN A 433 -4.59 -9.44 -16.34
N TRP A 434 -5.85 -9.68 -15.98
CA TRP A 434 -6.37 -11.01 -15.82
C TRP A 434 -6.86 -11.52 -17.17
N GLN A 435 -6.34 -12.67 -17.60
CA GLN A 435 -6.85 -13.36 -18.77
C GLN A 435 -7.79 -14.47 -18.31
N PRO A 436 -9.03 -14.54 -18.84
CA PRO A 436 -9.93 -15.64 -18.54
C PRO A 436 -9.44 -16.93 -19.19
N ASP A 437 -9.73 -18.08 -18.54
CA ASP A 437 -9.60 -19.39 -19.14
C ASP A 437 -10.72 -19.67 -20.19
N ALA A 438 -10.71 -20.86 -20.77
CA ALA A 438 -11.74 -21.27 -21.74
C ALA A 438 -13.17 -21.25 -21.18
N ASN A 439 -13.34 -21.16 -19.86
CA ASN A 439 -14.61 -21.07 -19.16
C ASN A 439 -14.95 -19.65 -18.67
N GLY A 440 -14.18 -18.66 -19.10
CA GLY A 440 -14.39 -17.26 -18.70
C GLY A 440 -13.88 -16.91 -17.28
N ARG A 441 -13.16 -17.82 -16.59
CA ARG A 441 -12.65 -17.56 -15.23
C ARG A 441 -11.34 -16.79 -15.30
N PRO A 442 -11.18 -15.68 -14.55
CA PRO A 442 -9.92 -14.93 -14.53
C PRO A 442 -8.86 -15.73 -13.76
N THR A 443 -8.10 -16.56 -14.47
CA THR A 443 -7.20 -17.54 -13.86
C THR A 443 -5.73 -17.17 -13.95
N VAL A 444 -5.33 -16.40 -14.95
CA VAL A 444 -3.93 -16.12 -15.25
C VAL A 444 -3.67 -14.63 -15.37
N ARG A 445 -2.58 -14.15 -14.80
CA ARG A 445 -2.06 -12.82 -15.06
C ARG A 445 -1.13 -12.83 -16.26
N VAL A 446 -1.32 -11.83 -17.11
CA VAL A 446 -0.50 -11.58 -18.32
C VAL A 446 -0.08 -10.11 -18.35
N ASN A 447 0.98 -9.82 -19.07
CA ASN A 447 1.28 -8.45 -19.49
C ASN A 447 0.38 -8.11 -20.68
N GLY A 448 -0.66 -7.34 -20.46
CA GLY A 448 -1.77 -7.18 -21.41
C GLY A 448 -1.94 -5.77 -21.93
N GLY A 449 -0.94 -5.03 -22.26
CA GLY A 449 -1.19 -3.77 -22.93
C GLY A 449 -0.45 -2.54 -22.41
N LYS A 450 -0.86 -1.39 -22.91
CA LYS A 450 -0.35 -0.08 -22.53
C LYS A 450 -1.42 0.65 -21.71
N PHE A 451 -0.98 1.45 -20.78
CA PHE A 451 -1.81 2.39 -20.04
C PHE A 451 -1.36 3.81 -20.38
N HIS A 452 -2.29 4.62 -20.85
CA HIS A 452 -2.11 6.05 -21.09
C HIS A 452 -3.14 6.80 -20.26
N ASN A 453 -2.75 7.84 -19.57
CA ASN A 453 -3.63 8.71 -18.81
C ASN A 453 -3.12 10.17 -18.84
#